data_d8dcf3e7344a510e16c9ac04c058e49a
#
_entry.id   d8dcf3e7344a510e16c9ac04c058e49a
#
_cell.length_a   1.000
_cell.length_b   1.000
_cell.length_c   1.000
_cell.angle_alpha   90.00
_cell.angle_beta   90.00
_cell.angle_gamma   90.00
#
_symmetry.space_group_name_H-M   'P 1'
#
loop_
_entity.id
_entity.type
_entity.pdbx_description
1 polymer ?
#
loop_
_entity_poly.entity_id
_entity_poly.type
_entity_poly.pdbx_seq_one_letter_code
_entity_poly.pdbx_strand_id
1 'polypeptide(L)'
;FDHAWSYPPGVPRHQGEALLRRLADVCELLLVSSGHTHSHRLRTVAGVATTEVGSPKDFPGVWAGYTIAEGGVRQVLRRVDSPQVNRWLDHTRHAVGGVWGRWSVGRLADRSLQVRRVGS
;
A
#
# COMPACT_ATOMS: atom_id res chain seq x y z
N PHE A 1 0.13 -12.72 9.50
CA PHE A 1 -0.88 -12.76 10.57
C PHE A 1 -1.70 -14.03 10.40
N ASP A 2 -1.27 -15.12 11.05
CA ASP A 2 -1.98 -16.39 11.12
C ASP A 2 -3.00 -16.39 12.28
N HIS A 3 -3.91 -15.43 12.29
CA HIS A 3 -5.00 -15.48 13.23
C HIS A 3 -6.31 -15.62 12.48
N ALA A 4 -7.09 -16.63 12.84
CA ALA A 4 -8.43 -16.90 12.31
C ALA A 4 -9.40 -15.69 12.40
N TRP A 5 -8.97 -14.61 13.05
CA TRP A 5 -9.70 -13.38 13.30
C TRP A 5 -8.98 -12.14 12.78
N SER A 6 -8.05 -12.28 11.81
CA SER A 6 -7.41 -11.10 11.23
C SER A 6 -8.42 -10.28 10.42
N TYR A 7 -8.76 -9.13 10.91
CA TYR A 7 -9.50 -8.11 10.19
C TYR A 7 -8.53 -6.98 9.79
N PRO A 8 -8.56 -6.51 8.57
CA PRO A 8 -9.39 -6.93 7.44
C PRO A 8 -8.94 -8.28 6.84
N PRO A 9 -9.88 -9.07 6.28
CA PRO A 9 -9.54 -10.33 5.65
C PRO A 9 -8.58 -10.09 4.47
N GLY A 10 -7.66 -10.98 4.29
CA GLY A 10 -6.64 -10.89 3.25
C GLY A 10 -6.28 -12.28 2.71
N VAL A 11 -5.39 -12.30 1.74
CA VAL A 11 -4.84 -13.56 1.22
C VAL A 11 -3.91 -14.16 2.28
N PRO A 12 -4.05 -15.44 2.64
CA PRO A 12 -3.13 -16.11 3.53
C PRO A 12 -1.68 -15.97 3.05
N ARG A 13 -0.76 -15.75 3.97
CA ARG A 13 0.64 -15.45 3.63
C ARG A 13 1.25 -16.46 2.67
N HIS A 14 1.09 -17.76 2.94
CA HIS A 14 1.66 -18.83 2.11
C HIS A 14 1.11 -18.83 0.68
N GLN A 15 -0.18 -18.49 0.49
CA GLN A 15 -0.78 -18.37 -0.84
C GLN A 15 -0.26 -17.14 -1.58
N GLY A 16 -0.15 -16.01 -0.89
CA GLY A 16 0.44 -14.79 -1.45
C GLY A 16 1.89 -14.99 -1.88
N GLU A 17 2.72 -15.60 -1.04
CA GLU A 17 4.11 -15.92 -1.38
C GLU A 17 4.20 -16.89 -2.56
N ALA A 18 3.36 -17.92 -2.61
CA ALA A 18 3.34 -18.87 -3.73
C ALA A 18 2.95 -18.18 -5.04
N LEU A 19 1.95 -17.30 -5.02
CA LEU A 19 1.54 -16.51 -6.18
C LEU A 19 2.67 -15.61 -6.67
N LEU A 20 3.35 -14.89 -5.77
CA LEU A 20 4.45 -13.98 -6.14
C LEU A 20 5.62 -14.73 -6.77
N ARG A 21 5.98 -15.90 -6.23
CA ARG A 21 7.03 -16.76 -6.84
C ARG A 21 6.64 -17.18 -8.26
N ARG A 22 5.42 -17.66 -8.46
CA ARG A 22 4.95 -18.06 -9.80
C ARG A 22 4.92 -16.92 -10.80
N LEU A 23 4.54 -15.70 -10.34
CA LEU A 23 4.59 -14.51 -11.20
C LEU A 23 6.04 -14.13 -11.53
N ALA A 24 6.94 -14.19 -10.57
CA ALA A 24 8.36 -13.90 -10.78
C ALA A 24 9.05 -14.90 -11.73
N ASP A 25 8.54 -16.15 -11.82
CA ASP A 25 9.06 -17.16 -12.77
C ASP A 25 8.67 -16.86 -14.23
N VAL A 26 7.60 -16.08 -14.46
CA VAL A 26 7.08 -15.82 -15.81
C VAL A 26 7.28 -14.38 -16.29
N CYS A 27 7.58 -13.45 -15.39
CA CYS A 27 7.84 -12.05 -15.72
C CYS A 27 8.77 -11.40 -14.70
N GLU A 28 9.37 -10.28 -15.10
CA GLU A 28 10.10 -9.43 -14.16
C GLU A 28 9.10 -8.68 -13.27
N LEU A 29 8.96 -9.14 -12.02
CA LEU A 29 8.03 -8.60 -11.06
C LEU A 29 8.73 -7.60 -10.13
N LEU A 30 8.57 -6.32 -10.40
CA LEU A 30 9.23 -5.24 -9.63
C LEU A 30 8.43 -4.83 -8.39
N LEU A 31 7.11 -4.72 -8.53
CA LEU A 31 6.23 -4.20 -7.49
C LEU A 31 4.86 -4.85 -7.56
N VAL A 32 4.31 -5.17 -6.42
CA VAL A 32 2.88 -5.49 -6.26
C VAL A 32 2.24 -4.43 -5.37
N SER A 33 1.16 -3.85 -5.85
CA SER A 33 0.38 -2.88 -5.09
C SER A 33 -1.02 -3.39 -4.80
N SER A 34 -1.46 -3.15 -3.59
CA SER A 34 -2.79 -3.53 -3.11
C SER A 34 -3.43 -2.39 -2.31
N GLY A 35 -4.68 -2.54 -1.99
CA GLY A 35 -5.43 -1.67 -1.10
C GLY A 35 -6.13 -2.48 -0.02
N HIS A 36 -7.37 -2.12 0.30
CA HIS A 36 -8.29 -2.78 1.22
C HIS A 36 -8.09 -2.44 2.69
N THR A 37 -6.87 -2.45 3.21
CA THR A 37 -6.63 -2.18 4.63
C THR A 37 -6.77 -0.69 4.99
N HIS A 38 -6.83 0.20 4.00
CA HIS A 38 -6.85 1.66 4.14
C HIS A 38 -5.64 2.22 4.90
N SER A 39 -4.54 1.50 4.90
CA SER A 39 -3.28 1.89 5.55
C SER A 39 -2.10 1.78 4.58
N HIS A 40 -1.10 2.64 4.76
CA HIS A 40 0.12 2.54 3.98
C HIS A 40 1.08 1.54 4.60
N ARG A 41 1.55 0.60 3.80
CA ARG A 41 2.57 -0.36 4.20
C ARG A 41 3.49 -0.71 3.05
N LEU A 42 4.77 -0.81 3.34
CA LEU A 42 5.77 -1.36 2.42
C LEU A 42 6.39 -2.61 3.07
N ARG A 43 6.43 -3.69 2.32
CA ARG A 43 7.03 -4.96 2.72
C ARG A 43 7.79 -5.56 1.56
N THR A 44 8.71 -6.47 1.86
CA THR A 44 9.28 -7.38 0.88
C THR A 44 8.69 -8.76 1.14
N VAL A 45 8.05 -9.34 0.14
CA VAL A 45 7.44 -10.67 0.21
C VAL A 45 7.99 -11.50 -0.95
N ALA A 46 8.59 -12.64 -0.65
CA ALA A 46 9.27 -13.49 -1.63
C ALA A 46 10.25 -12.71 -2.54
N GLY A 47 10.99 -11.74 -1.98
CA GLY A 47 11.93 -10.91 -2.73
C GLY A 47 11.31 -9.75 -3.51
N VAL A 48 9.99 -9.64 -3.57
CA VAL A 48 9.27 -8.60 -4.32
C VAL A 48 8.80 -7.48 -3.40
N ALA A 49 8.99 -6.23 -3.83
CA ALA A 49 8.42 -5.08 -3.14
C ALA A 49 6.88 -5.15 -3.20
N THR A 50 6.24 -5.07 -2.05
CA THR A 50 4.78 -5.17 -1.92
C THR A 50 4.26 -3.99 -1.12
N THR A 51 3.35 -3.21 -1.71
CA THR A 51 2.76 -2.04 -1.05
C THR A 51 1.28 -2.20 -0.82
N GLU A 52 0.81 -1.66 0.31
CA GLU A 52 -0.59 -1.35 0.52
C GLU A 52 -0.75 0.16 0.47
N VAL A 53 -1.75 0.63 -0.24
CA VAL A 53 -2.07 2.05 -0.40
C VAL A 53 -3.34 2.36 0.39
N GLY A 54 -3.30 3.46 1.13
CA GLY A 54 -4.45 3.95 1.88
C GLY A 54 -5.63 4.32 0.98
N SER A 55 -6.74 4.64 1.60
CA SER A 55 -8.01 4.90 0.91
C SER A 55 -8.19 6.38 0.57
N PRO A 56 -8.82 6.71 -0.56
CA PRO A 56 -9.26 8.07 -0.88
C PRO A 56 -10.54 8.48 -0.13
N LYS A 57 -11.29 7.54 0.47
CA LYS A 57 -12.60 7.80 1.09
C LYS A 57 -12.54 8.13 2.58
N ASP A 58 -11.45 7.83 3.24
CA ASP A 58 -11.22 8.10 4.66
C ASP A 58 -9.79 8.60 4.90
N PHE A 59 -9.51 9.10 6.11
CA PHE A 59 -8.20 9.66 6.43
C PHE A 59 -7.08 8.64 6.19
N PRO A 60 -5.99 9.00 5.53
CA PRO A 60 -5.56 10.35 5.14
C PRO A 60 -6.09 10.86 3.78
N GLY A 61 -6.93 10.12 3.07
CA GLY A 61 -7.54 10.55 1.81
C GLY A 61 -6.55 10.59 0.66
N VAL A 62 -5.94 9.44 0.34
CA VAL A 62 -4.82 9.35 -0.58
C VAL A 62 -5.04 8.38 -1.73
N TRP A 63 -4.30 8.61 -2.79
CA TRP A 63 -4.14 7.71 -3.92
C TRP A 63 -2.67 7.61 -4.31
N ALA A 64 -2.29 6.58 -5.02
CA ALA A 64 -0.93 6.38 -5.50
C ALA A 64 -0.84 6.63 -7.00
N GLY A 65 0.14 7.42 -7.40
CA GLY A 65 0.59 7.55 -8.78
C GLY A 65 1.83 6.70 -9.02
N TYR A 66 1.87 6.04 -10.17
CA TYR A 66 3.00 5.20 -10.56
C TYR A 66 3.64 5.76 -11.83
N THR A 67 4.97 5.88 -11.80
CA THR A 67 5.78 6.16 -12.99
C THR A 67 6.60 4.91 -13.30
N ILE A 68 6.43 4.38 -14.49
CA ILE A 68 7.16 3.21 -14.98
C ILE A 68 8.15 3.70 -16.02
N ALA A 69 9.43 3.31 -15.88
CA ALA A 69 10.51 3.63 -16.79
C ALA A 69 11.42 2.40 -16.97
N GLU A 70 12.36 2.47 -17.90
CA GLU A 70 13.31 1.36 -18.12
C GLU A 70 14.08 0.98 -16.85
N GLY A 71 14.45 1.97 -16.02
CA GLY A 71 15.19 1.76 -14.78
C GLY A 71 14.36 1.28 -13.59
N GLY A 72 13.03 1.10 -13.72
CA GLY A 72 12.19 0.61 -12.63
C GLY A 72 10.85 1.30 -12.49
N VAL A 73 10.29 1.26 -11.28
CA VAL A 73 9.00 1.85 -10.94
C VAL A 73 9.12 2.79 -9.74
N ARG A 74 8.45 3.93 -9.82
CA ARG A 74 8.32 4.89 -8.72
C ARG A 74 6.86 5.01 -8.32
N GLN A 75 6.58 4.87 -7.03
CA GLN A 75 5.27 5.17 -6.43
C GLN A 75 5.35 6.49 -5.67
N VAL A 76 4.38 7.36 -5.89
CA VAL A 76 4.21 8.61 -5.15
C VAL A 76 2.78 8.66 -4.62
N LEU A 77 2.64 8.87 -3.32
CA LEU A 77 1.34 9.11 -2.70
C LEU A 77 0.95 10.58 -2.83
N ARG A 78 -0.32 10.79 -3.15
CA ARG A 78 -0.93 12.11 -3.22
C ARG A 78 -2.21 12.13 -2.41
N ARG A 79 -2.46 13.23 -1.70
CA ARG A 79 -3.74 13.45 -1.03
C ARG A 79 -4.77 13.95 -2.03
N VAL A 80 -6.03 13.61 -1.80
CA VAL A 80 -7.15 14.19 -2.54
C VAL A 80 -7.14 15.71 -2.34
N ASP A 81 -7.14 16.46 -3.44
CA ASP A 81 -7.14 17.92 -3.43
C ASP A 81 -8.56 18.46 -3.59
N SER A 82 -9.30 18.45 -2.49
CA SER A 82 -10.66 18.99 -2.42
C SER A 82 -10.93 19.44 -0.98
N PRO A 83 -11.10 20.76 -0.73
CA PRO A 83 -11.39 21.26 0.61
C PRO A 83 -12.65 20.65 1.24
N GLN A 84 -13.67 20.37 0.43
CA GLN A 84 -14.91 19.76 0.89
C GLN A 84 -14.69 18.31 1.32
N VAL A 85 -13.99 17.52 0.51
CA VAL A 85 -13.65 16.13 0.83
C VAL A 85 -12.70 16.08 2.01
N ASN A 86 -11.71 16.98 2.07
CA ASN A 86 -10.74 17.01 3.16
C ASN A 86 -11.38 17.25 4.54
N ARG A 87 -12.46 18.04 4.63
CA ARG A 87 -13.23 18.19 5.89
C ARG A 87 -13.81 16.86 6.37
N TRP A 88 -14.35 16.06 5.46
CA TRP A 88 -14.82 14.71 5.79
C TRP A 88 -13.69 13.79 6.21
N LEU A 89 -12.59 13.79 5.45
CA LEU A 89 -11.42 12.97 5.72
C LEU A 89 -10.82 13.28 7.10
N ASP A 90 -10.71 14.57 7.45
CA ASP A 90 -10.19 15.00 8.75
C ASP A 90 -11.13 14.60 9.90
N HIS A 91 -12.43 14.54 9.65
CA HIS A 91 -13.39 13.97 10.62
C HIS A 91 -13.13 12.47 10.86
N THR A 92 -12.92 11.69 9.79
CA THR A 92 -12.65 10.25 9.91
C THR A 92 -11.32 9.92 10.60
N ARG A 93 -10.40 10.88 10.70
CA ARG A 93 -9.14 10.75 11.46
C ARG A 93 -9.38 10.34 12.92
N HIS A 94 -10.48 10.79 13.50
CA HIS A 94 -10.84 10.54 14.90
C HIS A 94 -11.61 9.23 15.10
N ALA A 95 -11.90 8.48 14.04
CA ALA A 95 -12.57 7.19 14.13
C ALA A 95 -11.82 6.21 15.04
N VAL A 96 -12.59 5.33 15.68
CA VAL A 96 -12.07 4.32 16.62
C VAL A 96 -11.20 4.96 17.71
N GLY A 97 -11.70 6.06 18.33
CA GLY A 97 -10.97 6.75 19.39
C GLY A 97 -9.62 7.35 18.96
N GLY A 98 -9.46 7.72 17.69
CA GLY A 98 -8.23 8.29 17.12
C GLY A 98 -7.17 7.25 16.70
N VAL A 99 -7.44 5.97 16.91
CA VAL A 99 -6.54 4.89 16.45
C VAL A 99 -6.41 4.91 14.95
N TRP A 100 -7.52 5.16 14.22
CA TRP A 100 -7.55 5.23 12.77
C TRP A 100 -6.53 6.20 12.20
N GLY A 101 -6.49 7.42 12.73
CA GLY A 101 -5.58 8.47 12.26
C GLY A 101 -4.10 8.14 12.41
N ARG A 102 -3.74 7.28 13.36
CA ARG A 102 -2.35 6.80 13.55
C ARG A 102 -2.04 5.59 12.69
N TRP A 103 -2.99 4.65 12.60
CA TRP A 103 -2.79 3.40 11.88
C TRP A 103 -2.78 3.58 10.36
N SER A 104 -3.66 4.43 9.82
CA SER A 104 -3.85 4.60 8.38
C SER A 104 -2.67 5.28 7.66
N VAL A 105 -1.95 6.15 8.35
CA VAL A 105 -0.84 6.91 7.73
C VAL A 105 0.42 6.11 7.46
N GLY A 106 0.60 4.95 8.12
CA GLY A 106 1.82 4.17 8.02
C GLY A 106 3.09 4.96 8.42
N ARG A 107 4.25 4.37 8.23
CA ARG A 107 5.54 5.06 8.40
C ARG A 107 5.84 5.93 7.17
N LEU A 108 6.72 6.91 7.30
CA LEU A 108 7.17 7.73 6.15
C LEU A 108 7.74 6.87 5.02
N ALA A 109 8.52 5.86 5.35
CA ALA A 109 9.09 4.92 4.40
C ALA A 109 8.03 4.08 3.64
N ASP A 110 6.82 3.96 4.19
CA ASP A 110 5.74 3.20 3.56
C ASP A 110 4.97 4.00 2.49
N ARG A 111 5.20 5.32 2.39
CA ARG A 111 4.34 6.23 1.61
C ARG A 111 4.81 6.43 0.17
N SER A 112 6.12 6.53 -0.05
CA SER A 112 6.67 6.71 -1.40
C SER A 112 7.90 5.83 -1.54
N LEU A 113 8.05 5.22 -2.70
CA LEU A 113 9.16 4.29 -2.94
C LEU A 113 9.62 4.35 -4.39
N GLN A 114 10.83 3.91 -4.58
CA GLN A 114 11.39 3.61 -5.89
C GLN A 114 11.97 2.21 -5.86
N VAL A 115 11.49 1.36 -6.76
CA VAL A 115 12.06 0.04 -7.01
C VAL A 115 12.85 0.13 -8.30
N ARG A 116 14.13 -0.18 -8.24
CA ARG A 116 15.02 -0.20 -9.42
C ARG A 116 15.04 -1.59 -10.02
N ARG A 117 15.12 -1.64 -11.34
CA ARG A 117 15.40 -2.86 -12.06
C ARG A 117 16.83 -3.29 -11.75
N VAL A 118 17.04 -4.57 -11.51
CA VAL A 118 18.39 -5.12 -11.30
C VAL A 118 19.09 -5.17 -12.65
N GLY A 119 20.26 -4.55 -12.76
CA GLY A 119 21.07 -4.55 -13.99
C GLY A 119 20.80 -3.40 -14.99
N SER A 120 20.05 -2.38 -14.58
CA SER A 120 19.91 -1.11 -15.32
C SER A 120 20.88 -0.07 -14.81
#